data_8d8551ba2d3d5f8dcecd290cea052ccb
#
_entry.id   8d8551ba2d3d5f8dcecd290cea052ccb
#
_cell.length_a   1.000
_cell.length_b   1.000
_cell.length_c   1.000
_cell.angle_alpha   90.00
_cell.angle_beta   90.00
_cell.angle_gamma   90.00
#
_symmetry.space_group_name_H-M   'P 1'
#
loop_
_entity.id
_entity.type
_entity.pdbx_description
1 polymer ?
#
loop_
_entity_poly.entity_id
_entity_poly.type
_entity_poly.pdbx_seq_one_letter_code
_entity_poly.pdbx_strand_id
1 'polypeptide(L)'
;GANHAILGITLTFSGKARQGIVHIENAVRLNPEPPYWYYFGIGMANYFLSDYDSAIENFEKVKEQNSTVVWPYWFLASVYGQLGQLENAKWELSELEILGETLTIEAGNNSTDIMDPTYSALYLDGLRKAGVPEK
;
A
#
# COMPACT_ATOMS: atom_id res chain seq x y z
N GLY A 1 0.25 -10.10 19.00
CA GLY A 1 -0.91 -9.23 19.05
C GLY A 1 -0.69 -7.90 18.36
N ALA A 2 -1.53 -6.94 18.73
CA ALA A 2 -1.51 -5.61 18.09
C ALA A 2 -0.15 -4.92 18.21
N ASN A 3 0.59 -5.14 19.30
CA ASN A 3 1.90 -4.52 19.49
C ASN A 3 2.91 -4.96 18.42
N HIS A 4 2.87 -6.21 18.01
CA HIS A 4 3.74 -6.70 16.92
C HIS A 4 3.35 -6.10 15.58
N ALA A 5 2.06 -5.95 15.33
CA ALA A 5 1.59 -5.33 14.10
C ALA A 5 2.01 -3.86 14.02
N ILE A 6 1.83 -3.11 15.11
CA ILE A 6 2.22 -1.70 15.17
C ILE A 6 3.73 -1.56 14.99
N LEU A 7 4.52 -2.39 15.67
CA LEU A 7 5.97 -2.37 15.52
C LEU A 7 6.38 -2.64 14.07
N GLY A 8 5.76 -3.65 13.44
CA GLY A 8 6.07 -3.99 12.05
C GLY A 8 5.74 -2.88 11.08
N ILE A 9 4.61 -2.22 11.26
CA ILE A 9 4.21 -1.08 10.42
C ILE A 9 5.17 0.09 10.64
N THR A 10 5.54 0.38 11.88
CA THR A 10 6.50 1.43 12.20
C THR A 10 7.85 1.17 11.54
N LEU A 11 8.34 -0.07 11.63
CA LEU A 11 9.59 -0.46 10.97
C LEU A 11 9.50 -0.29 9.45
N THR A 12 8.36 -0.64 8.85
CA THR A 12 8.15 -0.47 7.41
C THR A 12 8.20 1.01 7.03
N PHE A 13 7.50 1.88 7.76
CA PHE A 13 7.57 3.32 7.51
C PHE A 13 8.99 3.88 7.66
N SER A 14 9.79 3.27 8.52
CA SER A 14 11.17 3.70 8.78
C SER A 14 12.19 3.17 7.77
N GLY A 15 11.73 2.50 6.71
CA GLY A 15 12.62 1.96 5.69
C GLY A 15 13.14 0.56 5.97
N LYS A 16 12.54 -0.14 6.93
CA LYS A 16 12.96 -1.46 7.38
C LYS A 16 11.87 -2.51 7.10
N ALA A 17 11.44 -2.58 5.83
CA ALA A 17 10.33 -3.43 5.42
C ALA A 17 10.58 -4.92 5.71
N ARG A 18 11.81 -5.41 5.55
CA ARG A 18 12.14 -6.81 5.79
C ARG A 18 11.94 -7.18 7.26
N GLN A 19 12.37 -6.33 8.18
CA GLN A 19 12.15 -6.53 9.60
C GLN A 19 10.67 -6.35 9.95
N GLY A 20 10.04 -5.34 9.36
CA GLY A 20 8.65 -5.02 9.63
C GLY A 20 7.70 -6.15 9.25
N ILE A 21 7.90 -6.77 8.09
CA ILE A 21 7.00 -7.82 7.62
C ILE A 21 6.97 -9.02 8.55
N VAL A 22 8.11 -9.39 9.13
CA VAL A 22 8.18 -10.52 10.07
C VAL A 22 7.26 -10.29 11.27
N HIS A 23 7.29 -9.07 11.82
CA HIS A 23 6.44 -8.74 12.97
C HIS A 23 4.95 -8.73 12.60
N ILE A 24 4.59 -8.21 11.43
CA ILE A 24 3.19 -8.16 11.03
C ILE A 24 2.66 -9.56 10.71
N GLU A 25 3.46 -10.38 10.04
CA GLU A 25 3.07 -11.76 9.74
C GLU A 25 2.88 -12.57 11.02
N ASN A 26 3.71 -12.35 12.03
CA ASN A 26 3.51 -12.97 13.35
C ASN A 26 2.19 -12.53 13.98
N ALA A 27 1.87 -11.25 13.88
CA ALA A 27 0.62 -10.72 14.41
C ALA A 27 -0.61 -11.35 13.74
N VAL A 28 -0.56 -11.52 12.41
CA VAL A 28 -1.62 -12.19 11.65
C VAL A 28 -1.79 -13.63 12.12
N ARG A 29 -0.67 -14.34 12.26
CA ARG A 29 -0.70 -15.75 12.65
C ARG A 29 -1.29 -15.96 14.04
N LEU A 30 -1.10 -14.99 14.95
CA LEU A 30 -1.57 -15.08 16.32
C LEU A 30 -2.97 -14.57 16.55
N ASN A 31 -3.61 -14.01 15.51
CA ASN A 31 -4.96 -13.44 15.61
C ASN A 31 -5.88 -14.19 14.65
N PRO A 32 -6.93 -14.90 15.15
CA PRO A 32 -7.85 -15.63 14.27
C PRO A 32 -8.65 -14.72 13.33
N GLU A 33 -8.81 -13.45 13.69
CA GLU A 33 -9.52 -12.46 12.87
C GLU A 33 -8.68 -11.18 12.77
N PRO A 34 -7.60 -11.19 11.97
CA PRO A 34 -6.76 -9.99 11.89
C PRO A 34 -7.52 -8.81 11.31
N PRO A 35 -7.40 -7.62 11.91
CA PRO A 35 -7.97 -6.40 11.32
C PRO A 35 -7.37 -6.12 9.95
N TYR A 36 -8.13 -5.40 9.09
CA TYR A 36 -7.68 -5.12 7.72
C TYR A 36 -6.33 -4.39 7.66
N TRP A 37 -6.03 -3.54 8.64
CA TRP A 37 -4.80 -2.75 8.61
C TRP A 37 -3.53 -3.60 8.79
N TYR A 38 -3.65 -4.84 9.32
CA TYR A 38 -2.53 -5.79 9.35
C TYR A 38 -2.15 -6.15 7.91
N TYR A 39 -3.14 -6.47 7.08
CA TYR A 39 -2.89 -6.82 5.68
C TYR A 39 -2.37 -5.64 4.88
N PHE A 40 -2.84 -4.43 5.21
CA PHE A 40 -2.29 -3.22 4.59
C PHE A 40 -0.80 -3.08 4.91
N GLY A 41 -0.41 -3.29 6.15
CA GLY A 41 1.00 -3.26 6.57
C GLY A 41 1.85 -4.29 5.82
N ILE A 42 1.35 -5.52 5.67
CA ILE A 42 2.07 -6.56 4.91
C ILE A 42 2.18 -6.15 3.44
N GLY A 43 1.10 -5.64 2.87
CA GLY A 43 1.09 -5.19 1.47
C GLY A 43 2.13 -4.11 1.22
N MET A 44 2.23 -3.12 2.11
CA MET A 44 3.26 -2.08 2.01
C MET A 44 4.67 -2.68 2.07
N ALA A 45 4.92 -3.55 3.04
CA ALA A 45 6.22 -4.19 3.17
C ALA A 45 6.57 -5.00 1.92
N ASN A 46 5.62 -5.77 1.40
CA ASN A 46 5.80 -6.50 0.15
C ASN A 46 6.19 -5.56 -0.99
N TYR A 47 5.48 -4.44 -1.12
CA TYR A 47 5.76 -3.46 -2.17
C TYR A 47 7.22 -2.99 -2.09
N PHE A 48 7.65 -2.56 -0.89
CA PHE A 48 8.99 -2.03 -0.71
C PHE A 48 10.09 -3.10 -0.81
N LEU A 49 9.71 -4.37 -0.70
CA LEU A 49 10.62 -5.49 -0.97
C LEU A 49 10.54 -5.97 -2.42
N SER A 50 9.79 -5.28 -3.26
CA SER A 50 9.57 -5.62 -4.67
C SER A 50 8.86 -6.95 -4.88
N ASP A 51 8.14 -7.43 -3.87
CA ASP A 51 7.28 -8.60 -3.97
C ASP A 51 5.87 -8.15 -4.34
N TYR A 52 5.70 -7.80 -5.61
CA TYR A 52 4.48 -7.16 -6.09
C TYR A 52 3.28 -8.09 -6.09
N ASP A 53 3.47 -9.38 -6.37
CA ASP A 53 2.35 -10.34 -6.34
C ASP A 53 1.75 -10.45 -4.95
N SER A 54 2.59 -10.55 -3.93
CA SER A 54 2.13 -10.61 -2.53
C SER A 54 1.52 -9.28 -2.09
N ALA A 55 2.07 -8.16 -2.58
CA ALA A 55 1.51 -6.84 -2.28
C ALA A 55 0.08 -6.74 -2.80
N ILE A 56 -0.15 -7.14 -4.06
CA ILE A 56 -1.49 -7.13 -4.66
C ILE A 56 -2.45 -7.99 -3.84
N GLU A 57 -2.04 -9.20 -3.51
CA GLU A 57 -2.87 -10.12 -2.72
C GLU A 57 -3.30 -9.51 -1.40
N ASN A 58 -2.37 -8.89 -0.68
CA ASN A 58 -2.67 -8.32 0.63
C ASN A 58 -3.50 -7.04 0.54
N PHE A 59 -3.26 -6.17 -0.44
CA PHE A 59 -4.09 -5.01 -0.65
C PHE A 59 -5.51 -5.39 -1.07
N GLU A 60 -5.67 -6.45 -1.86
CA GLU A 60 -7.00 -6.95 -2.21
C GLU A 60 -7.75 -7.46 -0.98
N LYS A 61 -7.06 -8.10 -0.03
CA LYS A 61 -7.69 -8.51 1.24
C LYS A 61 -8.22 -7.31 2.03
N VAL A 62 -7.50 -6.19 2.01
CA VAL A 62 -7.98 -4.96 2.65
C VAL A 62 -9.27 -4.50 2.02
N LYS A 63 -9.33 -4.47 0.68
CA LYS A 63 -10.53 -4.04 -0.06
C LYS A 63 -11.72 -4.95 0.24
N GLU A 64 -11.50 -6.25 0.35
CA GLU A 64 -12.56 -7.21 0.69
C GLU A 64 -13.16 -6.94 2.06
N GLN A 65 -12.32 -6.55 3.03
CA GLN A 65 -12.77 -6.29 4.39
C GLN A 65 -13.35 -4.89 4.57
N ASN A 66 -12.83 -3.92 3.81
CA ASN A 66 -13.31 -2.55 3.91
C ASN A 66 -13.06 -1.81 2.58
N SER A 67 -14.07 -1.79 1.73
CA SER A 67 -13.96 -1.25 0.37
C SER A 67 -13.90 0.28 0.30
N THR A 68 -14.08 0.99 1.41
CA THR A 68 -14.06 2.46 1.42
C THR A 68 -12.74 3.06 1.87
N VAL A 69 -11.80 2.24 2.34
CA VAL A 69 -10.45 2.70 2.68
C VAL A 69 -9.71 3.00 1.38
N VAL A 70 -9.20 4.21 1.23
CA VAL A 70 -8.63 4.65 -0.06
C VAL A 70 -7.19 4.17 -0.29
N TRP A 71 -6.41 3.96 0.76
CA TRP A 71 -4.98 3.66 0.62
C TRP A 71 -4.64 2.40 -0.17
N PRO A 72 -5.37 1.27 -0.03
CA PRO A 72 -5.03 0.11 -0.86
C PRO A 72 -5.22 0.36 -2.35
N TYR A 73 -6.18 1.19 -2.75
CA TYR A 73 -6.35 1.56 -4.16
C TYR A 73 -5.18 2.38 -4.68
N TRP A 74 -4.71 3.36 -3.88
CA TRP A 74 -3.54 4.15 -4.24
C TRP A 74 -2.30 3.27 -4.41
N PHE A 75 -2.05 2.38 -3.44
CA PHE A 75 -0.90 1.48 -3.51
C PHE A 75 -1.01 0.48 -4.66
N LEU A 76 -2.20 -0.05 -4.92
CA LEU A 76 -2.41 -0.94 -6.07
C LEU A 76 -2.14 -0.23 -7.38
N ALA A 77 -2.60 1.01 -7.54
CA ALA A 77 -2.28 1.80 -8.73
C ALA A 77 -0.77 1.95 -8.90
N SER A 78 -0.05 2.21 -7.82
CA SER A 78 1.40 2.32 -7.83
C SER A 78 2.08 0.99 -8.21
N VAL A 79 1.62 -0.13 -7.62
CA VAL A 79 2.15 -1.47 -7.94
C VAL A 79 1.95 -1.77 -9.42
N TYR A 80 0.75 -1.56 -9.93
CA TYR A 80 0.46 -1.83 -11.34
C TYR A 80 1.26 -0.92 -12.27
N GLY A 81 1.51 0.33 -11.84
CA GLY A 81 2.40 1.23 -12.57
C GLY A 81 3.82 0.67 -12.67
N GLN A 82 4.36 0.13 -11.56
CA GLN A 82 5.67 -0.49 -11.56
C GLN A 82 5.73 -1.73 -12.46
N LEU A 83 4.64 -2.49 -12.52
CA LEU A 83 4.55 -3.68 -13.36
C LEU A 83 4.24 -3.37 -14.82
N GLY A 84 3.93 -2.13 -15.17
CA GLY A 84 3.50 -1.77 -16.51
C GLY A 84 2.10 -2.27 -16.88
N GLN A 85 1.30 -2.68 -15.90
CA GLN A 85 -0.06 -3.17 -16.10
C GLN A 85 -1.03 -1.98 -16.05
N LEU A 86 -1.03 -1.18 -17.10
CA LEU A 86 -1.70 0.12 -17.11
C LEU A 86 -3.23 0.02 -17.03
N GLU A 87 -3.83 -1.00 -17.60
CA GLU A 87 -5.28 -1.18 -17.52
C GLU A 87 -5.72 -1.48 -16.09
N ASN A 88 -4.95 -2.30 -15.37
CA ASN A 88 -5.21 -2.58 -13.96
C ASN A 88 -5.03 -1.32 -13.11
N ALA A 89 -4.01 -0.51 -13.41
CA ALA A 89 -3.80 0.77 -12.72
C ALA A 89 -4.98 1.70 -12.93
N LYS A 90 -5.47 1.80 -14.16
CA LYS A 90 -6.64 2.64 -14.48
C LYS A 90 -7.89 2.21 -13.71
N TRP A 91 -8.08 0.90 -13.54
CA TRP A 91 -9.20 0.40 -12.78
C TRP A 91 -9.16 0.91 -11.34
N GLU A 92 -7.99 0.80 -10.68
CA GLU A 92 -7.84 1.27 -9.30
C GLU A 92 -8.05 2.78 -9.21
N LEU A 93 -7.52 3.54 -10.17
CA LEU A 93 -7.70 4.99 -10.20
C LEU A 93 -9.17 5.37 -10.41
N SER A 94 -9.90 4.64 -11.22
CA SER A 94 -11.33 4.86 -11.40
C SER A 94 -12.12 4.64 -10.11
N GLU A 95 -11.76 3.60 -9.36
CA GLU A 95 -12.38 3.34 -8.05
C GLU A 95 -12.09 4.46 -7.06
N LEU A 96 -10.87 4.99 -7.07
CA LEU A 96 -10.52 6.15 -6.24
C LEU A 96 -11.36 7.38 -6.58
N GLU A 97 -11.59 7.61 -7.86
CA GLU A 97 -12.41 8.73 -8.30
C GLU A 97 -13.85 8.60 -7.79
N ILE A 98 -14.41 7.39 -7.86
CA ILE A 98 -15.74 7.08 -7.33
C ILE A 98 -15.77 7.34 -5.82
N LEU A 99 -14.68 7.04 -5.11
CA LEU A 99 -14.57 7.28 -3.67
C LEU A 99 -14.33 8.76 -3.32
N GLY A 100 -14.25 9.64 -4.32
CA GLY A 100 -14.12 11.08 -4.11
C GLY A 100 -12.69 11.61 -4.07
N GLU A 101 -11.71 10.79 -4.45
CA GLU A 101 -10.31 11.21 -4.44
C GLU A 101 -9.96 12.01 -5.69
N THR A 102 -9.04 12.96 -5.54
CA THR A 102 -8.47 13.71 -6.67
C THR A 102 -7.26 12.95 -7.17
N LEU A 103 -7.22 12.63 -8.47
CA LEU A 103 -6.18 11.76 -9.05
C LEU A 103 -4.96 12.57 -9.48
N THR A 104 -4.18 13.02 -8.50
CA THR A 104 -2.92 13.74 -8.72
C THR A 104 -1.84 13.17 -7.81
N ILE A 105 -0.57 13.38 -8.20
CA ILE A 105 0.56 13.00 -7.33
C ILE A 105 0.48 13.78 -6.01
N GLU A 106 0.10 15.05 -6.07
CA GLU A 106 -0.06 15.86 -4.87
C GLU A 106 -1.06 15.22 -3.90
N ALA A 107 -2.22 14.79 -4.38
CA ALA A 107 -3.21 14.12 -3.55
C ALA A 107 -2.73 12.75 -3.05
N GLY A 108 -2.09 11.96 -3.93
CA GLY A 108 -1.54 10.65 -3.55
C GLY A 108 -0.39 10.73 -2.56
N ASN A 109 0.28 11.89 -2.48
CA ASN A 109 1.38 12.14 -1.57
C ASN A 109 0.92 12.56 -0.16
N ASN A 110 -0.38 12.73 0.06
CA ASN A 110 -0.89 13.07 1.37
C ASN A 110 -0.47 12.03 2.40
N SER A 111 0.12 12.50 3.50
CA SER A 111 0.54 11.65 4.63
C SER A 111 1.71 10.70 4.35
N THR A 112 2.42 10.85 3.23
CA THR A 112 3.64 10.04 3.00
C THR A 112 4.88 10.67 3.61
N ASP A 113 4.78 11.86 4.17
CA ASP A 113 5.87 12.56 4.84
C ASP A 113 6.40 11.81 6.08
N ILE A 114 5.59 10.92 6.65
CA ILE A 114 6.02 10.06 7.76
C ILE A 114 6.77 8.80 7.30
N MET A 115 6.81 8.58 5.99
CA MET A 115 7.44 7.40 5.39
C MET A 115 8.89 7.70 5.04
N ASP A 116 9.75 6.66 5.09
CA ASP A 116 11.13 6.77 4.61
C ASP A 116 11.14 7.39 3.21
N PRO A 117 11.99 8.41 2.95
CA PRO A 117 11.99 9.10 1.65
C PRO A 117 12.22 8.19 0.44
N THR A 118 13.04 7.15 0.58
CA THR A 118 13.26 6.19 -0.52
C THR A 118 11.97 5.43 -0.83
N TYR A 119 11.22 5.04 0.20
CA TYR A 119 9.97 4.32 0.04
C TYR A 119 8.88 5.22 -0.54
N SER A 120 8.75 6.46 -0.05
CA SER A 120 7.76 7.38 -0.61
C SER A 120 8.08 7.73 -2.07
N ALA A 121 9.36 7.89 -2.41
CA ALA A 121 9.78 8.14 -3.79
C ALA A 121 9.39 6.97 -4.71
N LEU A 122 9.59 5.74 -4.26
CA LEU A 122 9.22 4.55 -5.02
C LEU A 122 7.70 4.48 -5.26
N TYR A 123 6.94 4.76 -4.23
CA TYR A 123 5.47 4.79 -4.31
C TYR A 123 5.00 5.84 -5.31
N LEU A 124 5.53 7.05 -5.23
CA LEU A 124 5.14 8.12 -6.16
C LEU A 124 5.59 7.84 -7.58
N ASP A 125 6.77 7.21 -7.76
CA ASP A 125 7.25 6.79 -9.08
C ASP A 125 6.27 5.82 -9.74
N GLY A 126 5.76 4.87 -8.97
CA GLY A 126 4.74 3.93 -9.47
C GLY A 126 3.47 4.64 -9.92
N LEU A 127 3.01 5.64 -9.17
CA LEU A 127 1.84 6.43 -9.55
C LEU A 127 2.09 7.22 -10.85
N ARG A 128 3.29 7.78 -11.02
CA ARG A 128 3.65 8.48 -12.26
C ARG A 128 3.65 7.53 -13.44
N LYS A 129 4.18 6.33 -13.26
CA LYS A 129 4.16 5.28 -14.29
C LYS A 129 2.74 4.85 -14.64
N ALA A 130 1.83 4.91 -13.68
CA ALA A 130 0.41 4.63 -13.90
C ALA A 130 -0.32 5.75 -14.64
N GLY A 131 0.35 6.89 -14.86
CA GLY A 131 -0.23 8.01 -15.60
C GLY A 131 -0.86 9.09 -14.73
N VAL A 132 -0.62 9.07 -13.42
CA VAL A 132 -1.15 10.09 -12.50
C VAL A 132 -0.40 11.41 -12.71
N PRO A 133 -1.11 12.52 -13.01
CA PRO A 133 -0.44 13.81 -13.21
C PRO A 133 -0.01 14.45 -11.89
N GLU A 134 0.97 15.36 -11.95
CA GLU A 134 1.49 16.03 -10.76
C GLU A 134 0.41 16.86 -10.05
N LYS A 135 -0.42 17.56 -10.82
CA LYS A 135 -1.49 18.42 -10.29
C LYS A 135 -2.80 18.23 -11.02
#